data_a86a287d3c73064f7a4311671a65fc69
#
_entry.id   a86a287d3c73064f7a4311671a65fc69
#
_cell.length_a   1.000
_cell.length_b   1.000
_cell.length_c   1.000
_cell.angle_alpha   90.00
_cell.angle_beta   90.00
_cell.angle_gamma   90.00
#
_symmetry.space_group_name_H-M   'P 1'
#
loop_
_entity.id
_entity.type
_entity.pdbx_description
1 polymer ?
#
loop_
_entity_poly.entity_id
_entity_poly.type
_entity_poly.pdbx_seq_one_letter_code
_entity_poly.pdbx_strand_id
1 'polypeptide(L)'
;MIAGLIVPTTGQVLVNGTAVEKPSPERGMVFQKPTLFPWLTVEKNIAFSLKMQGKLKGNEDKVKQMLRVIGLEEFKDDYPDQLSGGMAQRVALVRSLINEPDILLLDEPLGALDAFTRMNMQDEILKMWYQNKQLAIMVTHDVDEAVHMGTRVLVMDANPGRIVEDIQIEQEYPRKRSSAAFIEYRNQILDRLHFGGNS
;
A
#
# COMPACT_ATOMS: atom_id res chain seq x y z
N MET A 1 -9.63 7.49 9.26
CA MET A 1 -9.06 8.53 10.13
C MET A 1 -7.79 9.13 9.53
N ILE A 2 -6.66 8.42 9.39
CA ILE A 2 -5.40 9.00 8.86
C ILE A 2 -5.57 9.59 7.44
N ALA A 3 -6.34 8.96 6.56
CA ALA A 3 -6.67 9.50 5.23
C ALA A 3 -7.57 10.75 5.27
N GLY A 4 -8.14 11.10 6.41
CA GLY A 4 -9.10 12.20 6.54
C GLY A 4 -10.51 11.90 6.05
N LEU A 5 -10.83 10.61 5.82
CA LEU A 5 -12.17 10.17 5.35
C LEU A 5 -13.19 10.03 6.49
N ILE A 6 -12.71 9.79 7.70
CA ILE A 6 -13.53 9.56 8.90
C ILE A 6 -12.90 10.34 10.05
N VAL A 7 -13.73 11.05 10.81
CA VAL A 7 -13.32 11.77 12.03
C VAL A 7 -13.25 10.78 13.20
N PRO A 8 -12.23 10.84 14.07
CA PRO A 8 -12.19 10.02 15.28
C PRO A 8 -13.31 10.41 16.26
N THR A 9 -13.87 9.44 17.00
CA THR A 9 -14.90 9.67 18.03
C THR A 9 -14.32 10.49 19.19
N THR A 10 -13.09 10.19 19.56
CA THR A 10 -12.32 10.91 20.60
C THR A 10 -10.87 11.04 20.17
N GLY A 11 -10.16 12.03 20.71
CA GLY A 11 -8.78 12.29 20.32
C GLY A 11 -8.64 12.94 18.96
N GLN A 12 -7.44 12.91 18.40
CA GLN A 12 -7.14 13.53 17.11
C GLN A 12 -6.04 12.78 16.39
N VAL A 13 -6.01 12.89 15.06
CA VAL A 13 -4.91 12.42 14.21
C VAL A 13 -4.09 13.64 13.81
N LEU A 14 -2.79 13.60 14.06
CA LEU A 14 -1.87 14.66 13.67
C LEU A 14 -0.88 14.14 12.63
N VAL A 15 -0.63 14.94 11.60
CA VAL A 15 0.45 14.74 10.62
C VAL A 15 1.34 15.98 10.69
N ASN A 16 2.62 15.77 11.04
CA ASN A 16 3.57 16.87 11.24
C ASN A 16 3.04 17.97 12.20
N GLY A 17 2.33 17.56 13.26
CA GLY A 17 1.74 18.48 14.24
C GLY A 17 0.43 19.15 13.82
N THR A 18 -0.04 18.92 12.57
CA THR A 18 -1.28 19.49 12.05
C THR A 18 -2.42 18.45 12.10
N ALA A 19 -3.61 18.86 12.57
CA ALA A 19 -4.77 17.99 12.67
C ALA A 19 -5.28 17.59 11.27
N VAL A 20 -5.62 16.30 11.12
CA VAL A 20 -6.20 15.75 9.89
C VAL A 20 -7.72 15.90 9.93
N GLU A 21 -8.24 16.85 9.18
CA GLU A 21 -9.68 17.16 9.11
C GLU A 21 -10.35 16.67 7.82
N LYS A 22 -9.57 16.53 6.73
CA LYS A 22 -10.07 16.18 5.40
C LYS A 22 -9.02 15.44 4.59
N PRO A 23 -9.37 14.75 3.47
CA PRO A 23 -8.41 14.16 2.55
C PRO A 23 -7.46 15.20 1.96
N SER A 24 -6.22 14.78 1.69
CA SER A 24 -5.16 15.60 1.07
C SER A 24 -4.36 14.78 0.07
N PRO A 25 -3.86 15.37 -1.03
CA PRO A 25 -2.95 14.70 -1.97
C PRO A 25 -1.65 14.18 -1.34
N GLU A 26 -1.25 14.73 -0.19
CA GLU A 26 -0.07 14.29 0.59
C GLU A 26 -0.27 12.94 1.27
N ARG A 27 -1.51 12.46 1.31
CA ARG A 27 -1.90 11.16 1.90
C ARG A 27 -2.55 10.29 0.84
N GLY A 28 -1.71 9.51 0.14
CA GLY A 28 -2.17 8.53 -0.84
C GLY A 28 -2.86 7.36 -0.14
N MET A 29 -3.94 6.84 -0.75
CA MET A 29 -4.63 5.66 -0.23
C MET A 29 -4.92 4.66 -1.35
N VAL A 30 -4.60 3.40 -1.09
CA VAL A 30 -4.97 2.25 -1.91
C VAL A 30 -5.96 1.43 -1.12
N PHE A 31 -7.16 1.26 -1.65
CA PHE A 31 -8.23 0.47 -1.05
C PHE A 31 -8.08 -1.01 -1.40
N GLN A 32 -8.64 -1.89 -0.59
CA GLN A 32 -8.70 -3.33 -0.81
C GLN A 32 -9.32 -3.69 -2.18
N LYS A 33 -10.38 -2.98 -2.58
CA LYS A 33 -10.94 -3.09 -3.93
C LYS A 33 -10.36 -1.99 -4.82
N PRO A 34 -9.90 -2.29 -6.04
CA PRO A 34 -9.42 -1.27 -6.94
C PRO A 34 -10.58 -0.32 -7.30
N THR A 35 -10.44 0.96 -6.95
CA THR A 35 -11.44 2.00 -7.19
C THR A 35 -11.07 2.82 -8.41
N LEU A 36 -10.91 2.16 -9.56
CA LEU A 36 -10.59 2.83 -10.82
C LEU A 36 -11.80 3.59 -11.35
N PHE A 37 -11.53 4.68 -12.07
CA PHE A 37 -12.55 5.42 -12.79
C PHE A 37 -12.95 4.63 -14.05
N PRO A 38 -14.17 4.09 -14.14
CA PRO A 38 -14.55 3.17 -15.22
C PRO A 38 -14.59 3.83 -16.60
N TRP A 39 -14.72 5.15 -16.67
CA TRP A 39 -14.73 5.94 -17.89
C TRP A 39 -13.34 6.41 -18.35
N LEU A 40 -12.28 6.06 -17.63
CA LEU A 40 -10.89 6.39 -17.97
C LEU A 40 -10.13 5.10 -18.34
N THR A 41 -9.24 5.21 -19.32
CA THR A 41 -8.30 4.15 -19.64
C THR A 41 -7.28 3.94 -18.54
N VAL A 42 -6.50 2.86 -18.59
CA VAL A 42 -5.42 2.56 -17.64
C VAL A 42 -4.46 3.75 -17.51
N GLU A 43 -3.93 4.24 -18.63
CA GLU A 43 -3.03 5.39 -18.65
C GLU A 43 -3.67 6.64 -18.02
N LYS A 44 -4.93 6.92 -18.36
CA LYS A 44 -5.65 8.07 -17.83
C LYS A 44 -5.99 7.92 -16.34
N ASN A 45 -6.24 6.70 -15.85
CA ASN A 45 -6.39 6.41 -14.43
C ASN A 45 -5.11 6.74 -13.68
N ILE A 46 -3.95 6.29 -14.17
CA ILE A 46 -2.64 6.56 -13.56
C ILE A 46 -2.36 8.07 -13.56
N ALA A 47 -2.59 8.73 -14.69
CA ALA A 47 -2.33 10.16 -14.86
C ALA A 47 -3.33 11.09 -14.14
N PHE A 48 -4.45 10.55 -13.64
CA PHE A 48 -5.59 11.35 -13.18
C PHE A 48 -5.21 12.38 -12.12
N SER A 49 -4.48 11.97 -11.10
CA SER A 49 -4.11 12.85 -10.00
C SER A 49 -3.14 13.96 -10.42
N LEU A 50 -2.17 13.65 -11.30
CA LEU A 50 -1.28 14.66 -11.90
C LEU A 50 -2.08 15.66 -12.73
N LYS A 51 -3.06 15.18 -13.49
CA LYS A 51 -3.94 16.05 -14.28
C LYS A 51 -4.75 16.99 -13.39
N MET A 52 -5.34 16.49 -12.30
CA MET A 52 -6.13 17.31 -11.37
C MET A 52 -5.29 18.37 -10.65
N GLN A 53 -4.00 18.10 -10.43
CA GLN A 53 -3.06 19.05 -9.85
C GLN A 53 -2.42 20.00 -10.88
N GLY A 54 -2.75 19.88 -12.17
CA GLY A 54 -2.12 20.66 -13.24
C GLY A 54 -0.66 20.27 -13.53
N LYS A 55 -0.21 19.12 -13.01
CA LYS A 55 1.20 18.66 -13.09
C LYS A 55 1.43 17.61 -14.19
N LEU A 56 0.42 17.25 -14.99
CA LEU A 56 0.58 16.23 -16.01
C LEU A 56 1.60 16.62 -17.09
N LYS A 57 1.54 17.88 -17.55
CA LYS A 57 2.49 18.40 -18.53
C LYS A 57 3.92 18.39 -17.95
N GLY A 58 4.80 17.66 -18.60
CA GLY A 58 6.19 17.43 -18.17
C GLY A 58 6.38 16.20 -17.27
N ASN A 59 5.30 15.45 -16.94
CA ASN A 59 5.35 14.21 -16.19
C ASN A 59 4.79 13.01 -16.98
N GLU A 60 4.65 13.13 -18.31
CA GLU A 60 4.14 12.05 -19.18
C GLU A 60 5.05 10.81 -19.12
N ASP A 61 6.36 11.01 -19.03
CA ASP A 61 7.31 9.90 -18.94
C ASP A 61 7.20 9.16 -17.59
N LYS A 62 6.81 9.84 -16.52
CA LYS A 62 6.52 9.22 -15.25
C LYS A 62 5.32 8.28 -15.34
N VAL A 63 4.28 8.66 -16.08
CA VAL A 63 3.12 7.80 -16.34
C VAL A 63 3.54 6.53 -17.10
N LYS A 64 4.35 6.68 -18.16
CA LYS A 64 4.91 5.54 -18.92
C LYS A 64 5.78 4.64 -18.04
N GLN A 65 6.60 5.23 -17.17
CA GLN A 65 7.41 4.46 -16.22
C GLN A 65 6.53 3.65 -15.27
N MET A 66 5.44 4.21 -14.75
CA MET A 66 4.50 3.49 -13.89
C MET A 66 3.83 2.32 -14.64
N LEU A 67 3.46 2.51 -15.91
CA LEU A 67 2.94 1.42 -16.75
C LEU A 67 3.94 0.26 -16.89
N ARG A 68 5.24 0.57 -17.08
CA ARG A 68 6.32 -0.45 -17.14
C ARG A 68 6.47 -1.19 -15.83
N VAL A 69 6.52 -0.48 -14.72
CA VAL A 69 6.66 -1.06 -13.37
C VAL A 69 5.58 -2.12 -13.11
N ILE A 70 4.35 -1.86 -13.56
CA ILE A 70 3.24 -2.80 -13.36
C ILE A 70 3.04 -3.78 -14.52
N GLY A 71 3.86 -3.71 -15.58
CA GLY A 71 3.79 -4.59 -16.74
C GLY A 71 2.48 -4.47 -17.52
N LEU A 72 1.95 -3.26 -17.69
CA LEU A 72 0.68 -2.99 -18.36
C LEU A 72 0.81 -1.98 -19.52
N GLU A 73 1.97 -1.89 -20.16
CA GLU A 73 2.21 -0.97 -21.29
C GLU A 73 1.28 -1.26 -22.47
N GLU A 74 1.05 -2.55 -22.77
CA GLU A 74 0.18 -2.97 -23.88
C GLU A 74 -1.31 -2.73 -23.60
N PHE A 75 -1.69 -2.61 -22.32
CA PHE A 75 -3.05 -2.39 -21.83
C PHE A 75 -3.36 -0.91 -21.51
N LYS A 76 -2.48 0.01 -21.88
CA LYS A 76 -2.59 1.45 -21.50
C LYS A 76 -3.89 2.11 -21.95
N ASP A 77 -4.44 1.65 -23.08
CA ASP A 77 -5.65 2.19 -23.69
C ASP A 77 -6.91 1.41 -23.28
N ASP A 78 -6.79 0.30 -22.53
CA ASP A 78 -7.91 -0.50 -22.04
C ASP A 78 -8.65 0.21 -20.89
N TYR A 79 -9.93 -0.15 -20.74
CA TYR A 79 -10.78 0.33 -19.65
C TYR A 79 -10.80 -0.66 -18.47
N PRO A 80 -11.16 -0.22 -17.26
CA PRO A 80 -11.17 -1.07 -16.07
C PRO A 80 -11.98 -2.36 -16.17
N ASP A 81 -13.05 -2.40 -16.96
CA ASP A 81 -13.89 -3.58 -17.19
C ASP A 81 -13.20 -4.65 -18.07
N GLN A 82 -12.15 -4.29 -18.77
CA GLN A 82 -11.34 -5.19 -19.60
C GLN A 82 -10.17 -5.82 -18.81
N LEU A 83 -9.94 -5.37 -17.54
CA LEU A 83 -8.83 -5.79 -16.74
C LEU A 83 -9.20 -6.95 -15.79
N SER A 84 -8.25 -7.85 -15.54
CA SER A 84 -8.36 -8.75 -14.39
C SER A 84 -8.32 -7.97 -13.07
N GLY A 85 -8.82 -8.56 -11.97
CA GLY A 85 -8.77 -7.93 -10.65
C GLY A 85 -7.35 -7.57 -10.21
N GLY A 86 -6.37 -8.42 -10.51
CA GLY A 86 -4.95 -8.16 -10.24
C GLY A 86 -4.36 -7.02 -11.09
N MET A 87 -4.74 -6.92 -12.36
CA MET A 87 -4.34 -5.79 -13.21
C MET A 87 -4.92 -4.48 -12.68
N ALA A 88 -6.21 -4.45 -12.34
CA ALA A 88 -6.87 -3.28 -11.78
C ALA A 88 -6.23 -2.84 -10.46
N GLN A 89 -5.85 -3.79 -9.59
CA GLN A 89 -5.18 -3.50 -8.32
C GLN A 89 -3.80 -2.88 -8.55
N ARG A 90 -3.03 -3.38 -9.49
CA ARG A 90 -1.73 -2.78 -9.87
C ARG A 90 -1.88 -1.34 -10.38
N VAL A 91 -2.90 -1.07 -11.19
CA VAL A 91 -3.20 0.30 -11.66
C VAL A 91 -3.59 1.21 -10.48
N ALA A 92 -4.44 0.75 -9.56
CA ALA A 92 -4.84 1.51 -8.37
C ALA A 92 -3.65 1.86 -7.47
N LEU A 93 -2.71 0.92 -7.32
CA LEU A 93 -1.49 1.12 -6.56
C LEU A 93 -0.62 2.24 -7.16
N VAL A 94 -0.25 2.14 -8.44
CA VAL A 94 0.62 3.14 -9.07
C VAL A 94 -0.06 4.49 -9.24
N ARG A 95 -1.39 4.54 -9.38
CA ARG A 95 -2.16 5.79 -9.35
C ARG A 95 -1.99 6.57 -8.04
N SER A 96 -1.86 5.87 -6.93
CA SER A 96 -1.60 6.49 -5.62
C SER A 96 -0.13 6.86 -5.44
N LEU A 97 0.80 6.05 -5.95
CA LEU A 97 2.24 6.26 -5.85
C LEU A 97 2.76 7.38 -6.75
N ILE A 98 2.14 7.62 -7.90
CA ILE A 98 2.63 8.60 -8.88
C ILE A 98 2.73 10.03 -8.34
N ASN A 99 1.96 10.34 -7.29
CA ASN A 99 2.00 11.65 -6.62
C ASN A 99 3.14 11.80 -5.62
N GLU A 100 3.88 10.72 -5.32
CA GLU A 100 4.91 10.69 -4.27
C GLU A 100 4.37 11.28 -2.95
N PRO A 101 3.29 10.72 -2.39
CA PRO A 101 2.68 11.25 -1.19
C PRO A 101 3.63 11.12 0.01
N ASP A 102 3.54 12.02 0.99
CA ASP A 102 4.31 11.93 2.25
C ASP A 102 3.91 10.71 3.08
N ILE A 103 2.63 10.34 3.02
CA ILE A 103 2.06 9.18 3.69
C ILE A 103 1.31 8.31 2.68
N LEU A 104 1.67 7.03 2.63
CA LEU A 104 1.00 6.02 1.81
C LEU A 104 0.23 5.05 2.70
N LEU A 105 -1.08 5.00 2.52
CA LEU A 105 -1.98 4.09 3.23
C LEU A 105 -2.38 2.95 2.29
N LEU A 106 -2.11 1.73 2.68
CA LEU A 106 -2.31 0.52 1.90
C LEU A 106 -3.25 -0.42 2.66
N ASP A 107 -4.46 -0.62 2.14
CA ASP A 107 -5.45 -1.52 2.74
C ASP A 107 -5.53 -2.80 1.91
N GLU A 108 -4.87 -3.87 2.37
CA GLU A 108 -4.71 -5.15 1.68
C GLU A 108 -4.33 -4.99 0.19
N PRO A 109 -3.27 -4.23 -0.14
CA PRO A 109 -3.02 -3.74 -1.50
C PRO A 109 -2.72 -4.86 -2.51
N LEU A 110 -2.31 -6.04 -2.04
CA LEU A 110 -1.84 -7.15 -2.87
C LEU A 110 -2.71 -8.41 -2.74
N GLY A 111 -3.84 -8.33 -2.02
CA GLY A 111 -4.71 -9.47 -1.75
C GLY A 111 -5.32 -10.13 -3.01
N ALA A 112 -5.56 -9.38 -4.06
CA ALA A 112 -6.13 -9.86 -5.32
C ALA A 112 -5.08 -10.48 -6.29
N LEU A 113 -3.78 -10.48 -5.92
CA LEU A 113 -2.69 -10.96 -6.77
C LEU A 113 -2.37 -12.44 -6.51
N ASP A 114 -1.99 -13.15 -7.56
CA ASP A 114 -1.34 -14.45 -7.41
C ASP A 114 0.02 -14.33 -6.71
N ALA A 115 0.53 -15.45 -6.18
CA ALA A 115 1.72 -15.44 -5.33
C ALA A 115 2.96 -14.86 -6.01
N PHE A 116 3.20 -15.17 -7.30
CA PHE A 116 4.37 -14.69 -8.01
C PHE A 116 4.28 -13.19 -8.31
N THR A 117 3.15 -12.74 -8.83
CA THR A 117 2.89 -11.31 -9.09
C THR A 117 2.95 -10.51 -7.78
N ARG A 118 2.42 -11.04 -6.68
CA ARG A 118 2.48 -10.42 -5.35
C ARG A 118 3.92 -10.19 -4.91
N MET A 119 4.78 -11.20 -5.00
CA MET A 119 6.21 -11.09 -4.62
C MET A 119 6.92 -10.01 -5.44
N ASN A 120 6.71 -9.98 -6.75
CA ASN A 120 7.29 -8.96 -7.62
C ASN A 120 6.80 -7.55 -7.26
N MET A 121 5.51 -7.40 -6.96
CA MET A 121 4.95 -6.10 -6.57
C MET A 121 5.44 -5.63 -5.20
N GLN A 122 5.66 -6.54 -4.24
CA GLN A 122 6.30 -6.21 -2.96
C GLN A 122 7.68 -5.62 -3.17
N ASP A 123 8.48 -6.24 -4.03
CA ASP A 123 9.84 -5.76 -4.34
C ASP A 123 9.81 -4.41 -5.05
N GLU A 124 8.86 -4.18 -5.98
CA GLU A 124 8.72 -2.87 -6.66
C GLU A 124 8.27 -1.76 -5.69
N ILE A 125 7.32 -2.05 -4.79
CA ILE A 125 6.90 -1.10 -3.74
C ILE A 125 8.09 -0.75 -2.83
N LEU A 126 8.87 -1.75 -2.41
CA LEU A 126 10.06 -1.53 -1.59
C LEU A 126 11.11 -0.68 -2.32
N LYS A 127 11.36 -0.92 -3.60
CA LYS A 127 12.27 -0.10 -4.41
C LYS A 127 11.82 1.37 -4.46
N MET A 128 10.53 1.61 -4.71
CA MET A 128 9.97 2.97 -4.73
C MET A 128 10.05 3.63 -3.34
N TRP A 129 9.75 2.88 -2.28
CA TRP A 129 9.88 3.35 -0.90
C TRP A 129 11.33 3.71 -0.56
N TYR A 130 12.30 2.92 -1.01
CA TYR A 130 13.73 3.20 -0.79
C TYR A 130 14.18 4.54 -1.38
N GLN A 131 13.60 4.93 -2.50
CA GLN A 131 13.93 6.19 -3.17
C GLN A 131 13.35 7.40 -2.42
N ASN A 132 12.11 7.29 -1.92
CA ASN A 132 11.36 8.43 -1.38
C ASN A 132 11.34 8.46 0.16
N LYS A 133 11.49 7.28 0.83
CA LYS A 133 11.46 7.14 2.30
C LYS A 133 10.20 7.72 2.96
N GLN A 134 9.06 7.75 2.24
CA GLN A 134 7.78 8.19 2.81
C GLN A 134 7.29 7.25 3.91
N LEU A 135 6.46 7.76 4.80
CA LEU A 135 5.76 6.91 5.76
C LEU A 135 4.75 6.02 5.01
N ALA A 136 4.90 4.70 5.11
CA ALA A 136 3.94 3.75 4.59
C ALA A 136 3.25 3.01 5.75
N ILE A 137 1.92 2.98 5.75
CA ILE A 137 1.11 2.21 6.71
C ILE A 137 0.31 1.21 5.89
N MET A 138 0.57 -0.08 6.12
CA MET A 138 -0.09 -1.17 5.41
C MET A 138 -0.91 -2.01 6.37
N VAL A 139 -2.14 -2.31 5.99
CA VAL A 139 -2.97 -3.33 6.62
C VAL A 139 -2.90 -4.58 5.76
N THR A 140 -2.56 -5.70 6.38
CA THR A 140 -2.51 -7.01 5.71
C THR A 140 -2.85 -8.12 6.71
N HIS A 141 -3.41 -9.21 6.22
CA HIS A 141 -3.60 -10.44 6.96
C HIS A 141 -2.50 -11.48 6.65
N ASP A 142 -1.56 -11.15 5.75
CA ASP A 142 -0.44 -12.00 5.37
C ASP A 142 0.79 -11.65 6.25
N VAL A 143 1.15 -12.58 7.15
CA VAL A 143 2.27 -12.39 8.08
C VAL A 143 3.61 -12.30 7.34
N ASP A 144 3.79 -13.07 6.27
CA ASP A 144 5.01 -13.02 5.48
C ASP A 144 5.16 -11.65 4.77
N GLU A 145 4.06 -11.06 4.32
CA GLU A 145 4.04 -9.71 3.78
C GLU A 145 4.40 -8.67 4.84
N ALA A 146 3.79 -8.75 6.02
CA ALA A 146 4.08 -7.84 7.13
C ALA A 146 5.56 -7.87 7.52
N VAL A 147 6.17 -9.06 7.66
CA VAL A 147 7.60 -9.22 7.98
C VAL A 147 8.48 -8.77 6.82
N HIS A 148 8.09 -9.07 5.56
CA HIS A 148 8.90 -8.72 4.39
C HIS A 148 8.97 -7.21 4.16
N MET A 149 7.85 -6.50 4.31
CA MET A 149 7.73 -5.09 3.94
C MET A 149 7.81 -4.13 5.13
N GLY A 150 7.38 -4.53 6.32
CA GLY A 150 7.31 -3.63 7.48
C GLY A 150 8.66 -3.42 8.17
N THR A 151 8.95 -2.20 8.59
CA THR A 151 10.02 -1.91 9.57
C THR A 151 9.52 -2.03 11.01
N ARG A 152 8.20 -1.99 11.18
CA ARG A 152 7.48 -2.15 12.44
C ARG A 152 6.16 -2.84 12.16
N VAL A 153 5.80 -3.84 12.94
CA VAL A 153 4.56 -4.60 12.81
C VAL A 153 3.72 -4.44 14.07
N LEU A 154 2.49 -3.96 13.91
CA LEU A 154 1.51 -3.87 14.96
C LEU A 154 0.52 -5.03 14.81
N VAL A 155 0.51 -5.94 15.78
CA VAL A 155 -0.48 -7.04 15.81
C VAL A 155 -1.73 -6.53 16.49
N MET A 156 -2.89 -6.77 15.87
CA MET A 156 -4.18 -6.28 16.36
C MET A 156 -5.16 -7.41 16.62
N ASP A 157 -5.84 -7.36 17.76
CA ASP A 157 -7.04 -8.15 18.04
C ASP A 157 -8.26 -7.58 17.32
N ALA A 158 -9.24 -8.45 17.06
CA ALA A 158 -10.46 -8.07 16.35
C ALA A 158 -11.58 -7.51 17.26
N ASN A 159 -11.80 -8.07 18.44
CA ASN A 159 -12.95 -7.77 19.31
C ASN A 159 -12.54 -7.61 20.79
N PRO A 160 -12.38 -6.39 21.33
CA PRO A 160 -12.35 -5.11 20.60
C PRO A 160 -11.08 -4.91 19.79
N GLY A 161 -11.13 -4.09 18.75
CA GLY A 161 -9.96 -3.72 17.97
C GLY A 161 -8.92 -3.01 18.85
N ARG A 162 -7.80 -3.67 19.16
CA ARG A 162 -6.71 -3.13 19.98
C ARG A 162 -5.36 -3.66 19.52
N ILE A 163 -4.31 -2.88 19.71
CA ILE A 163 -2.94 -3.34 19.51
C ILE A 163 -2.55 -4.23 20.68
N VAL A 164 -2.12 -5.47 20.38
CA VAL A 164 -1.69 -6.45 21.39
C VAL A 164 -0.20 -6.71 21.36
N GLU A 165 0.48 -6.39 20.28
CA GLU A 165 1.93 -6.49 20.17
C GLU A 165 2.45 -5.40 19.24
N ASP A 166 3.67 -4.95 19.50
CA ASP A 166 4.39 -3.94 18.73
C ASP A 166 5.82 -4.44 18.51
N ILE A 167 6.10 -4.88 17.29
CA ILE A 167 7.34 -5.60 16.94
C ILE A 167 8.17 -4.73 15.99
N GLN A 168 9.36 -4.38 16.41
CA GLN A 168 10.35 -3.72 15.56
C GLN A 168 11.08 -4.77 14.73
N ILE A 169 11.10 -4.63 13.41
CA ILE A 169 11.83 -5.52 12.51
C ILE A 169 13.19 -4.90 12.20
N GLU A 170 14.22 -5.35 12.89
CA GLU A 170 15.59 -4.83 12.77
C GLU A 170 16.35 -5.38 11.55
N GLN A 171 15.79 -6.41 10.89
CA GLN A 171 16.40 -6.99 9.71
C GLN A 171 16.42 -6.01 8.53
N GLU A 172 17.61 -5.76 8.01
CA GLU A 172 17.80 -4.88 6.84
C GLU A 172 17.23 -5.47 5.55
N TYR A 173 16.93 -4.61 4.59
CA TYR A 173 16.56 -5.03 3.24
C TYR A 173 17.79 -5.25 2.35
N PRO A 174 17.74 -6.17 1.34
CA PRO A 174 16.62 -7.05 1.03
C PRO A 174 16.51 -8.22 2.02
N ARG A 175 15.29 -8.54 2.44
CA ARG A 175 15.02 -9.62 3.38
C ARG A 175 14.82 -10.95 2.66
N LYS A 176 15.54 -11.97 3.09
CA LYS A 176 15.37 -13.34 2.57
C LYS A 176 14.31 -14.06 3.42
N ARG A 177 13.18 -14.45 2.81
CA ARG A 177 12.09 -15.18 3.50
C ARG A 177 12.51 -16.49 4.13
N SER A 178 13.62 -17.09 3.65
CA SER A 178 14.20 -18.34 4.19
C SER A 178 15.25 -18.11 5.29
N SER A 179 15.53 -16.87 5.69
CA SER A 179 16.50 -16.59 6.76
C SER A 179 15.94 -16.93 8.13
N ALA A 180 16.80 -17.34 9.06
CA ALA A 180 16.40 -17.65 10.44
C ALA A 180 15.70 -16.47 11.12
N ALA A 181 16.23 -15.25 10.94
CA ALA A 181 15.62 -14.05 11.50
C ALA A 181 14.22 -13.76 10.95
N PHE A 182 13.98 -13.97 9.65
CA PHE A 182 12.65 -13.82 9.06
C PHE A 182 11.65 -14.82 9.67
N ILE A 183 12.07 -16.10 9.80
CA ILE A 183 11.26 -17.17 10.38
C ILE A 183 10.93 -16.87 11.86
N GLU A 184 11.88 -16.31 12.60
CA GLU A 184 11.69 -15.93 14.00
C GLU A 184 10.62 -14.85 14.16
N TYR A 185 10.71 -13.74 13.42
CA TYR A 185 9.67 -12.69 13.42
C TYR A 185 8.30 -13.21 13.00
N ARG A 186 8.26 -14.03 11.94
CA ARG A 186 7.04 -14.69 11.49
C ARG A 186 6.38 -15.51 12.59
N ASN A 187 7.15 -16.35 13.27
CA ASN A 187 6.65 -17.23 14.35
C ASN A 187 6.18 -16.38 15.54
N GLN A 188 6.92 -15.34 15.92
CA GLN A 188 6.51 -14.41 16.98
C GLN A 188 5.14 -13.80 16.70
N ILE A 189 4.88 -13.35 15.47
CA ILE A 189 3.58 -12.78 15.09
C ILE A 189 2.49 -13.85 15.09
N LEU A 190 2.75 -15.05 14.53
CA LEU A 190 1.80 -16.14 14.48
C LEU A 190 1.38 -16.61 15.88
N ASP A 191 2.32 -16.72 16.80
CA ASP A 191 2.06 -17.10 18.19
C ASP A 191 1.10 -16.11 18.87
N ARG A 192 1.26 -14.81 18.61
CA ARG A 192 0.35 -13.77 19.13
C ARG A 192 -1.04 -13.85 18.53
N LEU A 193 -1.16 -14.10 17.23
CA LEU A 193 -2.45 -14.26 16.55
C LEU A 193 -3.21 -15.51 17.01
N HIS A 194 -2.51 -16.59 17.37
CA HIS A 194 -3.14 -17.83 17.83
C HIS A 194 -3.55 -17.77 19.32
N PHE A 195 -2.81 -17.08 20.16
CA PHE A 195 -3.16 -16.93 21.58
C PHE A 195 -4.21 -15.85 21.85
N GLY A 196 -4.42 -14.90 20.95
CA GLY A 196 -5.45 -13.85 21.05
C GLY A 196 -6.88 -14.35 20.80
N GLY A 197 -7.08 -15.54 20.23
CA GLY A 197 -8.38 -16.11 19.87
C GLY A 197 -9.06 -17.00 20.94
N ASN A 198 -8.46 -17.20 22.12
CA ASN A 198 -8.95 -18.08 23.19
C ASN A 198 -9.16 -17.35 24.52
N SER A 199 -9.79 -16.18 24.51
CA SER A 199 -10.19 -15.48 25.76
C SER A 199 -11.63 -15.04 25.67
#